data_8cf0b765c9d65de62f34a021a4cb6dcf
#
_entry.id   8cf0b765c9d65de62f34a021a4cb6dcf
#
_cell.length_a   1.000
_cell.length_b   1.000
_cell.length_c   1.000
_cell.angle_alpha   90.00
_cell.angle_beta   90.00
_cell.angle_gamma   90.00
#
_symmetry.space_group_name_H-M   'P 1'
#
loop_
_entity.id
_entity.type
_entity.pdbx_description
1 polymer ?
#
loop_
_entity_poly.entity_id
_entity_poly.type
_entity_poly.pdbx_seq_one_letter_code
_entity_poly.pdbx_strand_id
1 'polypeptide(L)'
;LHKVTIRSEEAIRASAELLGQVLNNYINAQYMEKHNKQIIGKLGTGAKDAEELVNRIKEKTVQLNTVHGKQKILALNASIEAARAGENGRGFAVVAGEVGKLSDFINDINKDINKLVGEIDTVVHKMNE
;
A
#
# COMPACT_ATOMS: atom_id res chain seq x y z
N LEU A 1 -27.91 -36.00 -58.55
CA LEU A 1 -26.99 -36.64 -57.57
C LEU A 1 -25.80 -35.71 -57.23
N HIS A 2 -25.12 -35.16 -58.22
CA HIS A 2 -23.94 -34.32 -58.03
C HIS A 2 -24.21 -33.04 -57.20
N LYS A 3 -25.35 -32.34 -57.41
CA LYS A 3 -25.75 -31.15 -56.65
C LYS A 3 -26.08 -31.44 -55.18
N VAL A 4 -26.59 -32.63 -54.87
CA VAL A 4 -26.90 -33.05 -53.49
C VAL A 4 -25.59 -33.35 -52.70
N THR A 5 -24.59 -33.93 -53.37
CA THR A 5 -23.28 -34.25 -52.75
C THR A 5 -22.50 -32.96 -52.40
N ILE A 6 -22.49 -31.95 -53.32
CA ILE A 6 -21.79 -30.66 -53.08
C ILE A 6 -22.45 -29.92 -51.91
N ARG A 7 -23.78 -29.83 -51.83
CA ARG A 7 -24.50 -29.22 -50.72
C ARG A 7 -24.22 -29.91 -49.37
N SER A 8 -24.09 -31.23 -49.39
CA SER A 8 -23.77 -31.99 -48.16
C SER A 8 -22.33 -31.73 -47.68
N GLU A 9 -21.36 -31.61 -48.60
CA GLU A 9 -19.97 -31.26 -48.26
C GLU A 9 -19.85 -29.85 -47.71
N GLU A 10 -20.53 -28.85 -48.31
CA GLU A 10 -20.57 -27.48 -47.77
C GLU A 10 -21.21 -27.43 -46.39
N ALA A 11 -22.30 -28.16 -46.17
CA ALA A 11 -22.95 -28.22 -44.87
C ALA A 11 -22.07 -28.86 -43.81
N ILE A 12 -21.33 -29.92 -44.13
CA ILE A 12 -20.39 -30.58 -43.24
C ILE A 12 -19.24 -29.63 -42.89
N ARG A 13 -18.68 -28.93 -43.90
CA ARG A 13 -17.60 -27.95 -43.68
C ARG A 13 -18.05 -26.80 -42.81
N ALA A 14 -19.23 -26.21 -43.07
CA ALA A 14 -19.78 -25.16 -42.24
C ALA A 14 -20.06 -25.59 -40.81
N SER A 15 -20.56 -26.83 -40.62
CA SER A 15 -20.75 -27.38 -39.28
C SER A 15 -19.45 -27.62 -38.55
N ALA A 16 -18.40 -28.11 -39.23
CA ALA A 16 -17.07 -28.29 -38.66
C ALA A 16 -16.45 -26.95 -38.26
N GLU A 17 -16.62 -25.91 -39.05
CA GLU A 17 -16.13 -24.56 -38.77
C GLU A 17 -16.82 -23.95 -37.53
N LEU A 18 -18.16 -24.07 -37.47
CA LEU A 18 -18.93 -23.64 -36.30
C LEU A 18 -18.52 -24.40 -35.03
N LEU A 19 -18.34 -25.71 -35.10
CA LEU A 19 -17.87 -26.51 -33.96
C LEU A 19 -16.47 -26.08 -33.55
N GLY A 20 -15.57 -25.79 -34.48
CA GLY A 20 -14.25 -25.26 -34.20
C GLY A 20 -14.29 -23.90 -33.48
N GLN A 21 -15.16 -23.02 -33.92
CA GLN A 21 -15.37 -21.70 -33.27
C GLN A 21 -15.93 -21.85 -31.84
N VAL A 22 -16.96 -22.67 -31.68
CA VAL A 22 -17.57 -22.95 -30.35
C VAL A 22 -16.54 -23.55 -29.41
N LEU A 23 -15.76 -24.53 -29.85
CA LEU A 23 -14.73 -25.17 -29.05
C LEU A 23 -13.64 -24.15 -28.65
N ASN A 24 -13.17 -23.34 -29.61
CA ASN A 24 -12.17 -22.33 -29.34
C ASN A 24 -12.68 -21.27 -28.34
N ASN A 25 -13.93 -20.81 -28.50
CA ASN A 25 -14.54 -19.87 -27.56
C ASN A 25 -14.68 -20.48 -26.16
N TYR A 26 -15.05 -21.76 -26.06
CA TYR A 26 -15.11 -22.46 -24.77
C TYR A 26 -13.75 -22.59 -24.10
N ILE A 27 -12.71 -22.97 -24.84
CA ILE A 27 -11.34 -23.08 -24.31
C ILE A 27 -10.84 -21.69 -23.85
N ASN A 28 -11.07 -20.64 -24.65
CA ASN A 28 -10.68 -19.29 -24.29
C ASN A 28 -11.43 -18.80 -23.04
N ALA A 29 -12.72 -19.07 -22.92
CA ALA A 29 -13.50 -18.73 -21.72
C ALA A 29 -12.96 -19.43 -20.45
N GLN A 30 -12.65 -20.71 -20.54
CA GLN A 30 -12.05 -21.47 -19.43
C GLN A 30 -10.67 -20.95 -19.05
N TYR A 31 -9.85 -20.61 -20.03
CA TYR A 31 -8.53 -20.01 -19.81
C TYR A 31 -8.64 -18.67 -19.10
N MET A 32 -9.53 -17.79 -19.59
CA MET A 32 -9.76 -16.46 -19.00
C MET A 32 -10.32 -16.56 -17.58
N GLU A 33 -11.24 -17.46 -17.33
CA GLU A 33 -11.80 -17.69 -15.98
C GLU A 33 -10.71 -18.10 -15.01
N LYS A 34 -9.89 -19.08 -15.37
CA LYS A 34 -8.76 -19.53 -14.54
C LYS A 34 -7.75 -18.42 -14.29
N HIS A 35 -7.43 -17.66 -15.33
CA HIS A 35 -6.48 -16.54 -15.22
C HIS A 35 -7.02 -15.41 -14.33
N ASN A 36 -8.27 -15.03 -14.52
CA ASN A 36 -8.93 -14.03 -13.69
C ASN A 36 -8.98 -14.45 -12.22
N LYS A 37 -9.32 -15.72 -11.94
CA LYS A 37 -9.32 -16.25 -10.57
C LYS A 37 -7.94 -16.17 -9.91
N GLN A 38 -6.87 -16.44 -10.67
CA GLN A 38 -5.50 -16.28 -10.17
C GLN A 38 -5.13 -14.81 -9.89
N ILE A 39 -5.53 -13.89 -10.77
CA ILE A 39 -5.29 -12.45 -10.59
C ILE A 39 -6.03 -11.96 -9.34
N ILE A 40 -7.32 -12.26 -9.22
CA ILE A 40 -8.14 -11.88 -8.06
C ILE A 40 -7.53 -12.43 -6.76
N GLY A 41 -7.08 -13.68 -6.76
CA GLY A 41 -6.42 -14.27 -5.61
C GLY A 41 -5.13 -13.55 -5.21
N LYS A 42 -4.29 -13.18 -6.19
CA LYS A 42 -3.06 -12.40 -5.94
C LYS A 42 -3.35 -10.99 -5.45
N LEU A 43 -4.37 -10.33 -6.01
CA LEU A 43 -4.78 -9.00 -5.57
C LEU A 43 -5.29 -9.03 -4.13
N GLY A 44 -6.13 -10.01 -3.77
CA GLY A 44 -6.63 -10.17 -2.41
C GLY A 44 -5.51 -10.44 -1.39
N THR A 45 -4.52 -11.26 -1.76
CA THR A 45 -3.35 -11.48 -0.90
C THR A 45 -2.54 -10.19 -0.74
N GLY A 46 -2.26 -9.48 -1.85
CA GLY A 46 -1.52 -8.22 -1.83
C GLY A 46 -2.21 -7.12 -1.02
N ALA A 47 -3.54 -7.03 -1.10
CA ALA A 47 -4.32 -6.08 -0.30
C ALA A 47 -4.22 -6.40 1.20
N LYS A 48 -4.30 -7.69 1.59
CA LYS A 48 -4.13 -8.11 2.98
C LYS A 48 -2.74 -7.83 3.53
N ASP A 49 -1.71 -8.10 2.74
CA ASP A 49 -0.32 -7.81 3.12
C ASP A 49 -0.12 -6.29 3.29
N ALA A 50 -0.72 -5.48 2.42
CA ALA A 50 -0.67 -4.03 2.51
C ALA A 50 -1.39 -3.51 3.77
N GLU A 51 -2.54 -4.08 4.14
CA GLU A 51 -3.27 -3.75 5.37
C GLU A 51 -2.41 -4.04 6.62
N GLU A 52 -1.74 -5.19 6.65
CA GLU A 52 -0.82 -5.52 7.75
C GLU A 52 0.33 -4.52 7.86
N LEU A 53 0.93 -4.13 6.72
CA LEU A 53 1.99 -3.13 6.69
C LEU A 53 1.51 -1.76 7.17
N VAL A 54 0.32 -1.33 6.76
CA VAL A 54 -0.32 -0.09 7.23
C VAL A 54 -0.48 -0.10 8.74
N ASN A 55 -0.98 -1.18 9.31
CA ASN A 55 -1.15 -1.30 10.75
C ASN A 55 0.20 -1.24 11.51
N ARG A 56 1.22 -1.90 11.00
CA ARG A 56 2.58 -1.83 11.56
C ARG A 56 3.16 -0.42 11.49
N ILE A 57 2.93 0.32 10.42
CA ILE A 57 3.37 1.73 10.31
C ILE A 57 2.62 2.58 11.33
N LYS A 58 1.29 2.42 11.48
CA LYS A 58 0.49 3.12 12.52
C LYS A 58 1.06 2.90 13.92
N GLU A 59 1.41 1.68 14.26
CA GLU A 59 2.05 1.38 15.55
C GLU A 59 3.40 2.11 15.72
N LYS A 60 4.23 2.14 14.68
CA LYS A 60 5.53 2.82 14.71
C LYS A 60 5.39 4.33 14.84
N THR A 61 4.40 4.94 14.20
CA THR A 61 4.14 6.38 14.33
C THR A 61 3.68 6.76 15.75
N VAL A 62 2.92 5.88 16.42
CA VAL A 62 2.57 6.06 17.86
C VAL A 62 3.82 5.98 18.73
N GLN A 63 4.73 5.03 18.47
CA GLN A 63 6.01 4.94 19.19
C GLN A 63 6.87 6.19 18.96
N LEU A 64 6.93 6.71 17.72
CA LEU A 64 7.64 7.95 17.40
C LEU A 64 7.08 9.15 18.17
N ASN A 65 5.75 9.28 18.30
CA ASN A 65 5.14 10.32 19.12
C ASN A 65 5.58 10.25 20.59
N THR A 66 5.71 9.04 21.12
CA THR A 66 6.20 8.85 22.49
C THR A 66 7.67 9.29 22.63
N VAL A 67 8.52 8.93 21.67
CA VAL A 67 9.94 9.33 21.64
C VAL A 67 10.06 10.84 21.53
N HIS A 68 9.30 11.46 20.62
CA HIS A 68 9.25 12.91 20.44
C HIS A 68 8.89 13.62 21.76
N GLY A 69 7.83 13.18 22.45
CA GLY A 69 7.43 13.76 23.72
C GLY A 69 8.53 13.72 24.78
N LYS A 70 9.22 12.57 24.89
CA LYS A 70 10.36 12.40 25.82
C LYS A 70 11.54 13.30 25.42
N GLN A 71 11.85 13.40 24.13
CA GLN A 71 12.93 14.23 23.63
C GLN A 71 12.67 15.72 23.88
N LYS A 72 11.43 16.18 23.73
CA LYS A 72 11.04 17.56 24.04
C LYS A 72 11.21 17.89 25.52
N ILE A 73 10.80 16.98 26.41
CA ILE A 73 11.01 17.15 27.86
C ILE A 73 12.50 17.17 28.19
N LEU A 74 13.31 16.30 27.58
CA LEU A 74 14.75 16.26 27.78
C LEU A 74 15.42 17.56 27.34
N ALA A 75 15.04 18.09 26.17
CA ALA A 75 15.54 19.37 25.65
C ALA A 75 15.18 20.53 26.60
N LEU A 76 13.94 20.54 27.11
CA LEU A 76 13.51 21.53 28.07
C LEU A 76 14.31 21.46 29.38
N ASN A 77 14.49 20.27 29.95
CA ASN A 77 15.27 20.07 31.17
C ASN A 77 16.73 20.51 30.97
N ALA A 78 17.33 20.15 29.82
CA ALA A 78 18.68 20.59 29.46
C ALA A 78 18.77 22.11 29.35
N SER A 79 17.77 22.79 28.77
CA SER A 79 17.71 24.24 28.69
C SER A 79 17.62 24.90 30.06
N ILE A 80 16.83 24.33 30.97
CA ILE A 80 16.70 24.80 32.34
C ILE A 80 18.04 24.70 33.08
N GLU A 81 18.69 23.55 32.97
CA GLU A 81 19.99 23.35 33.66
C GLU A 81 21.11 24.20 33.06
N ALA A 82 21.10 24.41 31.76
CA ALA A 82 22.00 25.33 31.09
C ALA A 82 21.81 26.77 31.58
N ALA A 83 20.55 27.21 31.75
CA ALA A 83 20.26 28.54 32.32
C ALA A 83 20.72 28.65 33.77
N ARG A 84 20.60 27.58 34.56
CA ARG A 84 21.06 27.51 35.92
C ARG A 84 22.57 27.62 36.06
N ALA A 85 23.32 27.12 35.08
CA ALA A 85 24.77 27.23 35.02
C ALA A 85 25.28 28.61 34.59
N GLY A 86 24.40 29.55 34.23
CA GLY A 86 24.73 30.93 33.84
C GLY A 86 25.64 31.00 32.61
N GLU A 87 26.70 31.80 32.68
CA GLU A 87 27.64 31.98 31.55
C GLU A 87 28.30 30.65 31.12
N ASN A 88 28.58 29.75 32.05
CA ASN A 88 29.13 28.41 31.75
C ASN A 88 28.16 27.50 30.99
N GLY A 89 26.86 27.77 31.05
CA GLY A 89 25.81 27.01 30.43
C GLY A 89 25.45 27.46 29.01
N ARG A 90 25.95 28.60 28.50
CA ARG A 90 25.51 29.20 27.22
C ARG A 90 25.63 28.23 26.04
N GLY A 91 26.72 27.49 25.94
CA GLY A 91 26.91 26.49 24.86
C GLY A 91 25.88 25.37 24.94
N PHE A 92 25.59 24.89 26.16
CA PHE A 92 24.57 23.85 26.37
C PHE A 92 23.15 24.35 26.09
N ALA A 93 22.84 25.60 26.38
CA ALA A 93 21.55 26.19 26.05
C ALA A 93 21.28 26.20 24.53
N VAL A 94 22.29 26.51 23.73
CA VAL A 94 22.18 26.46 22.28
C VAL A 94 21.90 25.04 21.78
N VAL A 95 22.64 24.06 22.28
CA VAL A 95 22.44 22.64 21.90
C VAL A 95 21.06 22.16 22.31
N ALA A 96 20.62 22.46 23.54
CA ALA A 96 19.28 22.09 24.01
C ALA A 96 18.17 22.73 23.14
N GLY A 97 18.37 23.99 22.72
CA GLY A 97 17.45 24.67 21.79
C GLY A 97 17.39 23.99 20.43
N GLU A 98 18.53 23.55 19.86
CA GLU A 98 18.54 22.83 18.59
C GLU A 98 17.89 21.44 18.70
N VAL A 99 18.10 20.72 19.81
CA VAL A 99 17.40 19.44 20.09
C VAL A 99 15.89 19.66 20.17
N GLY A 100 15.44 20.76 20.77
CA GLY A 100 14.02 21.12 20.79
C GLY A 100 13.45 21.35 19.40
N LYS A 101 14.12 22.12 18.55
CA LYS A 101 13.71 22.36 17.16
C LYS A 101 13.68 21.05 16.35
N LEU A 102 14.69 20.21 16.49
CA LEU A 102 14.74 18.90 15.84
C LEU A 102 13.56 18.02 16.26
N SER A 103 13.22 18.06 17.54
CA SER A 103 12.05 17.35 18.07
C SER A 103 10.75 17.82 17.40
N ASP A 104 10.54 19.14 17.27
CA ASP A 104 9.36 19.67 16.61
C ASP A 104 9.31 19.27 15.12
N PHE A 105 10.44 19.28 14.43
CA PHE A 105 10.56 18.81 13.04
C PHE A 105 10.20 17.33 12.88
N ILE A 106 10.67 16.47 13.78
CA ILE A 106 10.31 15.04 13.80
C ILE A 106 8.81 14.86 13.99
N ASN A 107 8.18 15.66 14.85
CA ASN A 107 6.73 15.62 15.04
C ASN A 107 5.96 15.97 13.77
N ASP A 108 6.42 16.94 13.00
CA ASP A 108 5.76 17.33 11.76
C ASP A 108 5.91 16.24 10.69
N ILE A 109 7.10 15.64 10.54
CA ILE A 109 7.29 14.46 9.69
C ILE A 109 6.32 13.33 10.11
N ASN A 110 6.18 13.08 11.41
CA ASN A 110 5.29 12.02 11.90
C ASN A 110 3.82 12.28 11.57
N LYS A 111 3.38 13.53 11.59
CA LYS A 111 2.03 13.92 11.13
C LYS A 111 1.84 13.63 9.64
N ASP A 112 2.85 13.96 8.82
CA ASP A 112 2.81 13.70 7.38
C ASP A 112 2.77 12.19 7.09
N ILE A 113 3.56 11.39 7.81
CA ILE A 113 3.49 9.93 7.71
C ILE A 113 2.09 9.42 8.05
N ASN A 114 1.49 9.88 9.13
CA ASN A 114 0.13 9.49 9.51
C ASN A 114 -0.90 9.83 8.43
N LYS A 115 -0.76 10.97 7.77
CA LYS A 115 -1.63 11.36 6.64
C LYS A 115 -1.48 10.40 5.46
N LEU A 116 -0.24 10.13 5.04
CA LEU A 116 0.05 9.19 3.95
C LEU A 116 -0.47 7.78 4.26
N VAL A 117 -0.30 7.32 5.49
CA VAL A 117 -0.81 6.03 5.95
C VAL A 117 -2.34 5.97 5.87
N GLY A 118 -3.04 7.05 6.21
CA GLY A 118 -4.49 7.16 6.05
C GLY A 118 -4.94 7.10 4.58
N GLU A 119 -4.17 7.70 3.68
CA GLU A 119 -4.43 7.64 2.24
C GLU A 119 -4.24 6.21 1.71
N ILE A 120 -3.16 5.52 2.11
CA ILE A 120 -2.91 4.12 1.74
C ILE A 120 -4.01 3.21 2.29
N ASP A 121 -4.41 3.38 3.54
CA ASP A 121 -5.49 2.62 4.19
C ASP A 121 -6.79 2.71 3.39
N THR A 122 -7.13 3.93 2.91
CA THR A 122 -8.29 4.16 2.06
C THR A 122 -8.21 3.43 0.73
N VAL A 123 -7.03 3.38 0.10
CA VAL A 123 -6.81 2.66 -1.16
C VAL A 123 -6.92 1.16 -0.95
N VAL A 124 -6.32 0.62 0.10
CA VAL A 124 -6.37 -0.81 0.44
C VAL A 124 -7.81 -1.26 0.72
N HIS A 125 -8.60 -0.46 1.45
CA HIS A 125 -10.02 -0.76 1.69
C HIS A 125 -10.82 -0.83 0.39
N LYS A 126 -10.62 0.11 -0.54
CA LYS A 126 -11.27 0.09 -1.85
C LYS A 126 -10.88 -1.09 -2.75
N MET A 127 -9.73 -1.72 -2.49
CA MET A 127 -9.32 -2.93 -3.22
C MET A 127 -10.00 -4.18 -2.68
N ASN A 128 -10.56 -4.13 -1.48
CA ASN A 128 -11.25 -5.24 -0.81
C ASN A 128 -12.78 -5.21 -0.99
N GLU A 129 -13.33 -4.09 -1.52
CA GLU A 129 -14.76 -3.96 -1.89
C GLU A 129 -15.03 -4.55 -3.28
#